data_407930694f82b17392808c71cf246908
#
_entry.id   407930694f82b17392808c71cf246908
#
_cell.length_a   1.000
_cell.length_b   1.000
_cell.length_c   1.000
_cell.angle_alpha   90.00
_cell.angle_beta   90.00
_cell.angle_gamma   90.00
#
_symmetry.space_group_name_H-M   'P 1'
#
loop_
_entity.id
_entity.type
_entity.pdbx_description
1 polymer ?
#
loop_
_entity_poly.entity_id
_entity_poly.type
_entity_poly.pdbx_seq_one_letter_code
_entity_poly.pdbx_strand_id
1 'polypeptide(L)'
;DDEETAKRMIRFLKDTKSGRATFLPLTSITKPQEFKNPESLKEKGVIGMADELVHIDAKYKNVAKAMLGRIVVVDNVDNAVKIARKFDYGIRMVTLEGELLVPGGAISGGAFKNNSNLLGRRREIEELNEKVKKYLKQVDELLEDIEKTKQERNRLRLSLEEDKAALQKKFIEQNTARLNVIKAEERKNEASEGSVELK
;
A
#
# COMPACT_ATOMS: atom_id res chain seq x y z
N ASP A 1 -7.66 35.44 -10.59
CA ASP A 1 -8.28 36.35 -11.54
C ASP A 1 -9.25 37.28 -10.80
N ASP A 2 -9.93 38.12 -11.49
CA ASP A 2 -10.71 39.23 -10.99
C ASP A 2 -12.24 38.99 -10.99
N GLU A 3 -13.02 39.98 -10.53
CA GLU A 3 -14.48 39.93 -10.47
C GLU A 3 -15.14 39.88 -11.84
N GLU A 4 -14.57 40.55 -12.84
CA GLU A 4 -15.12 40.55 -14.19
C GLU A 4 -15.02 39.17 -14.84
N THR A 5 -13.92 38.49 -14.62
CA THR A 5 -13.74 37.08 -15.01
C THR A 5 -14.77 36.17 -14.33
N ALA A 6 -15.00 36.35 -13.02
CA ALA A 6 -16.03 35.62 -12.31
C ALA A 6 -17.43 35.84 -12.87
N LYS A 7 -17.82 37.11 -13.14
CA LYS A 7 -19.12 37.46 -13.76
C LYS A 7 -19.28 36.79 -15.13
N ARG A 8 -18.24 36.82 -15.96
CA ARG A 8 -18.23 36.18 -17.28
C ARG A 8 -18.45 34.68 -17.19
N MET A 9 -17.77 34.02 -16.28
CA MET A 9 -17.92 32.57 -16.04
C MET A 9 -19.30 32.22 -15.51
N ILE A 10 -19.87 33.02 -14.62
CA ILE A 10 -21.24 32.81 -14.10
C ILE A 10 -22.26 32.91 -15.26
N ARG A 11 -22.12 33.90 -16.15
CA ARG A 11 -22.99 34.00 -17.34
C ARG A 11 -22.86 32.78 -18.23
N PHE A 12 -21.63 32.36 -18.54
CA PHE A 12 -21.36 31.15 -19.31
C PHE A 12 -22.04 29.92 -18.71
N LEU A 13 -21.90 29.68 -17.38
CA LEU A 13 -22.54 28.56 -16.71
C LEU A 13 -24.07 28.59 -16.76
N LYS A 14 -24.67 29.80 -16.72
CA LYS A 14 -26.12 29.99 -16.87
C LYS A 14 -26.58 29.67 -18.30
N ASP A 15 -25.91 30.22 -19.30
CA ASP A 15 -26.28 30.08 -20.71
C ASP A 15 -26.13 28.64 -21.20
N THR A 16 -25.08 27.94 -20.73
CA THR A 16 -24.81 26.55 -21.10
C THR A 16 -25.51 25.53 -20.19
N LYS A 17 -26.20 25.96 -19.13
CA LYS A 17 -26.80 25.08 -18.09
C LYS A 17 -25.79 24.06 -17.52
N SER A 18 -24.50 24.44 -17.42
CA SER A 18 -23.39 23.56 -17.03
C SER A 18 -23.19 23.44 -15.51
N GLY A 19 -24.23 23.71 -14.72
CA GLY A 19 -24.20 23.59 -13.29
C GLY A 19 -23.90 24.90 -12.55
N ARG A 20 -23.43 24.79 -11.31
CA ARG A 20 -23.17 25.92 -10.41
C ARG A 20 -21.78 25.85 -9.84
N ALA A 21 -21.05 26.98 -9.81
CA ALA A 21 -19.73 27.07 -9.19
C ALA A 21 -19.64 28.34 -8.32
N THR A 22 -18.78 28.28 -7.31
CA THR A 22 -18.41 29.44 -6.49
C THR A 22 -17.05 29.96 -6.96
N PHE A 23 -16.99 31.23 -7.29
CA PHE A 23 -15.76 31.89 -7.70
C PHE A 23 -15.24 32.76 -6.57
N LEU A 24 -13.91 32.73 -6.39
CA LEU A 24 -13.19 33.48 -5.35
C LEU A 24 -12.19 34.41 -6.02
N PRO A 25 -12.63 35.66 -6.46
CA PRO A 25 -11.73 36.59 -7.10
C PRO A 25 -10.61 37.02 -6.17
N LEU A 26 -9.37 36.91 -6.63
CA LEU A 26 -8.18 37.26 -5.82
C LEU A 26 -8.13 38.75 -5.49
N THR A 27 -8.71 39.58 -6.33
CA THR A 27 -8.80 41.04 -6.14
C THR A 27 -9.76 41.45 -5.02
N SER A 28 -10.79 40.62 -4.76
CA SER A 28 -11.80 40.92 -3.74
C SER A 28 -11.46 40.36 -2.35
N ILE A 29 -10.66 39.29 -2.32
CA ILE A 29 -10.29 38.60 -1.07
C ILE A 29 -8.98 39.18 -0.53
N THR A 30 -9.00 40.43 -0.13
CA THR A 30 -7.80 41.14 0.35
C THR A 30 -7.67 41.18 1.87
N LYS A 31 -8.78 41.12 2.60
CA LYS A 31 -8.80 41.23 4.08
C LYS A 31 -9.63 40.09 4.68
N PRO A 32 -9.03 38.93 4.93
CA PRO A 32 -9.72 37.85 5.64
C PRO A 32 -10.05 38.28 7.06
N GLN A 33 -11.22 37.83 7.56
CA GLN A 33 -11.63 38.11 8.94
C GLN A 33 -10.74 37.36 9.92
N GLU A 34 -10.38 38.02 11.03
CA GLU A 34 -9.59 37.44 12.09
C GLU A 34 -10.37 36.39 12.91
N PHE A 35 -9.65 35.42 13.45
CA PHE A 35 -10.20 34.41 14.34
C PHE A 35 -10.48 35.05 15.73
N LYS A 36 -11.71 34.92 16.20
CA LYS A 36 -12.19 35.63 17.40
C LYS A 36 -11.77 35.00 18.74
N ASN A 37 -11.44 33.71 18.73
CA ASN A 37 -11.19 32.95 19.96
C ASN A 37 -9.79 32.32 20.01
N PRO A 38 -8.69 33.10 19.97
CA PRO A 38 -7.32 32.57 19.91
C PRO A 38 -6.96 31.70 21.13
N GLU A 39 -7.64 31.91 22.29
CA GLU A 39 -7.43 31.11 23.49
C GLU A 39 -7.82 29.65 23.31
N SER A 40 -8.77 29.35 22.40
CA SER A 40 -9.18 27.99 22.10
C SER A 40 -8.08 27.14 21.50
N LEU A 41 -7.06 27.77 20.90
CA LEU A 41 -5.92 27.06 20.32
C LEU A 41 -5.01 26.41 21.38
N LYS A 42 -5.15 26.77 22.64
CA LYS A 42 -4.41 26.18 23.76
C LYS A 42 -5.11 24.98 24.38
N GLU A 43 -6.32 24.66 23.93
CA GLU A 43 -7.10 23.55 24.46
C GLU A 43 -6.54 22.19 24.07
N LYS A 44 -6.74 21.22 24.96
CA LYS A 44 -6.28 19.84 24.72
C LYS A 44 -6.99 19.24 23.50
N GLY A 45 -6.20 18.68 22.59
CA GLY A 45 -6.69 18.05 21.36
C GLY A 45 -6.70 19.00 20.16
N VAL A 46 -6.41 20.29 20.33
CA VAL A 46 -6.24 21.21 19.20
C VAL A 46 -4.90 20.95 18.52
N ILE A 47 -4.94 20.85 17.20
CA ILE A 47 -3.77 20.65 16.34
C ILE A 47 -3.27 21.99 15.79
N GLY A 48 -4.21 22.87 15.40
CA GLY A 48 -3.89 24.21 14.90
C GLY A 48 -5.01 24.81 14.07
N MET A 49 -4.73 25.93 13.43
CA MET A 49 -5.64 26.58 12.48
C MET A 49 -5.55 25.87 11.12
N ALA A 50 -6.69 25.67 10.48
CA ALA A 50 -6.74 24.92 9.22
C ALA A 50 -5.95 25.59 8.08
N ASP A 51 -5.85 26.92 8.04
CA ASP A 51 -5.08 27.66 7.06
C ASP A 51 -3.55 27.54 7.26
N GLU A 52 -3.10 27.26 8.49
CA GLU A 52 -1.68 27.05 8.81
C GLU A 52 -1.23 25.62 8.54
N LEU A 53 -2.15 24.67 8.56
CA LEU A 53 -1.87 23.25 8.34
C LEU A 53 -1.86 22.84 6.85
N VAL A 54 -2.32 23.70 5.95
CA VAL A 54 -2.34 23.44 4.51
C VAL A 54 -1.15 24.08 3.80
N HIS A 55 -0.52 23.33 2.92
CA HIS A 55 0.55 23.87 2.08
C HIS A 55 -0.05 24.44 0.79
N ILE A 56 0.17 25.74 0.56
CA ILE A 56 -0.36 26.48 -0.59
C ILE A 56 0.65 27.49 -1.12
N ASP A 57 0.52 27.82 -2.40
CA ASP A 57 1.27 28.91 -3.02
C ASP A 57 0.97 30.27 -2.36
N ALA A 58 2.01 31.10 -2.20
CA ALA A 58 1.90 32.44 -1.62
C ALA A 58 0.81 33.29 -2.31
N LYS A 59 0.58 33.11 -3.60
CA LYS A 59 -0.45 33.75 -4.41
C LYS A 59 -1.86 33.53 -3.84
N TYR A 60 -2.14 32.39 -3.21
CA TYR A 60 -3.46 32.00 -2.70
C TYR A 60 -3.60 32.12 -1.19
N LYS A 61 -2.60 32.66 -0.50
CA LYS A 61 -2.57 32.76 0.94
C LYS A 61 -3.80 33.47 1.53
N ASN A 62 -4.23 34.59 0.92
CA ASN A 62 -5.43 35.31 1.36
C ASN A 62 -6.71 34.51 1.16
N VAL A 63 -6.80 33.72 0.10
CA VAL A 63 -7.95 32.85 -0.17
C VAL A 63 -8.02 31.74 0.88
N ALA A 64 -6.89 31.07 1.16
CA ALA A 64 -6.86 30.07 2.21
C ALA A 64 -7.23 30.64 3.57
N LYS A 65 -6.68 31.81 3.93
CA LYS A 65 -7.01 32.49 5.18
C LYS A 65 -8.49 32.91 5.25
N ALA A 66 -9.07 33.35 4.14
CA ALA A 66 -10.49 33.69 4.08
C ALA A 66 -11.42 32.48 4.25
N MET A 67 -11.02 31.32 3.71
CA MET A 67 -11.82 30.07 3.78
C MET A 67 -11.55 29.27 5.03
N LEU A 68 -10.31 29.16 5.48
CA LEU A 68 -9.84 28.22 6.49
C LEU A 68 -9.39 28.91 7.79
N GLY A 69 -9.07 30.22 7.77
CA GLY A 69 -8.49 30.95 8.91
C GLY A 69 -9.42 31.19 10.09
N ARG A 70 -10.60 30.56 10.11
CA ARG A 70 -11.53 30.53 11.25
C ARG A 70 -11.99 29.13 11.59
N ILE A 71 -11.25 28.12 11.11
CA ILE A 71 -11.54 26.71 11.40
C ILE A 71 -10.38 26.15 12.22
N VAL A 72 -10.72 25.62 13.37
CA VAL A 72 -9.77 24.94 14.26
C VAL A 72 -9.77 23.45 13.95
N VAL A 73 -8.59 22.87 13.76
CA VAL A 73 -8.43 21.43 13.57
C VAL A 73 -8.19 20.77 14.93
N VAL A 74 -8.96 19.73 15.21
CA VAL A 74 -8.94 18.98 16.46
C VAL A 74 -8.71 17.49 16.18
N ASP A 75 -8.13 16.78 17.13
CA ASP A 75 -7.80 15.36 16.99
C ASP A 75 -9.04 14.45 16.85
N ASN A 76 -10.08 14.67 17.67
CA ASN A 76 -11.28 13.83 17.69
C ASN A 76 -12.54 14.64 18.10
N VAL A 77 -13.71 14.03 17.91
CA VAL A 77 -15.01 14.64 18.17
C VAL A 77 -15.25 14.91 19.66
N ASP A 78 -14.74 14.07 20.55
CA ASP A 78 -14.93 14.24 22.00
C ASP A 78 -14.25 15.51 22.53
N ASN A 79 -13.03 15.77 22.08
CA ASN A 79 -12.30 17.00 22.41
C ASN A 79 -12.95 18.20 21.73
N ALA A 80 -13.39 18.08 20.48
CA ALA A 80 -14.11 19.14 19.78
C ALA A 80 -15.39 19.56 20.54
N VAL A 81 -16.18 18.61 21.02
CA VAL A 81 -17.39 18.90 21.81
C VAL A 81 -17.07 19.58 23.15
N LYS A 82 -16.00 19.18 23.86
CA LYS A 82 -15.55 19.83 25.09
C LYS A 82 -15.16 21.29 24.84
N ILE A 83 -14.40 21.54 23.77
CA ILE A 83 -14.00 22.89 23.37
C ILE A 83 -15.22 23.70 22.96
N ALA A 84 -16.14 23.14 22.16
CA ALA A 84 -17.37 23.83 21.78
C ALA A 84 -18.17 24.33 22.99
N ARG A 85 -18.37 23.48 24.00
CA ARG A 85 -19.07 23.84 25.21
C ARG A 85 -18.38 24.99 25.98
N LYS A 86 -17.04 24.95 26.06
CA LYS A 86 -16.26 25.96 26.80
C LYS A 86 -16.31 27.33 26.11
N PHE A 87 -16.50 27.37 24.80
CA PHE A 87 -16.56 28.61 24.01
C PHE A 87 -17.96 28.88 23.43
N ASP A 88 -19.01 28.49 24.18
CA ASP A 88 -20.43 28.75 23.87
C ASP A 88 -20.81 28.38 22.41
N TYR A 89 -20.26 27.29 21.89
CA TYR A 89 -20.49 26.84 20.53
C TYR A 89 -20.21 27.89 19.44
N GLY A 90 -19.31 28.84 19.73
CA GLY A 90 -18.96 29.93 18.79
C GLY A 90 -17.88 29.60 17.79
N ILE A 91 -17.24 28.42 17.90
CA ILE A 91 -16.07 28.06 17.10
C ILE A 91 -16.46 27.02 16.06
N ARG A 92 -15.95 27.20 14.83
CA ARG A 92 -16.00 26.18 13.80
C ARG A 92 -14.78 25.25 13.95
N MET A 93 -15.02 23.97 14.05
CA MET A 93 -13.97 22.97 14.22
C MET A 93 -14.13 21.82 13.24
N VAL A 94 -13.02 21.21 12.84
CA VAL A 94 -13.01 19.99 12.06
C VAL A 94 -12.05 18.98 12.70
N THR A 95 -12.43 17.72 12.75
CA THR A 95 -11.57 16.66 13.26
C THR A 95 -10.70 16.05 12.15
N LEU A 96 -9.69 15.28 12.54
CA LEU A 96 -8.87 14.55 11.59
C LEU A 96 -9.67 13.47 10.82
N GLU A 97 -10.77 13.00 11.37
CA GLU A 97 -11.66 12.02 10.73
C GLU A 97 -12.70 12.68 9.81
N GLY A 98 -12.77 14.02 9.82
CA GLY A 98 -13.62 14.80 8.92
C GLY A 98 -14.97 15.20 9.49
N GLU A 99 -15.21 15.03 10.80
CA GLU A 99 -16.40 15.59 11.42
C GLU A 99 -16.28 17.11 11.53
N LEU A 100 -17.39 17.79 11.22
CA LEU A 100 -17.47 19.24 11.23
C LEU A 100 -18.42 19.71 12.33
N LEU A 101 -17.91 20.54 13.23
CA LEU A 101 -18.69 21.27 14.20
C LEU A 101 -18.82 22.72 13.75
N VAL A 102 -20.04 23.22 13.64
CA VAL A 102 -20.28 24.60 13.23
C VAL A 102 -20.81 25.43 14.40
N PRO A 103 -20.63 26.77 14.38
CA PRO A 103 -21.25 27.65 15.37
C PRO A 103 -22.76 27.39 15.50
N GLY A 104 -23.24 27.36 16.74
CA GLY A 104 -24.62 26.96 17.07
C GLY A 104 -24.78 25.49 17.41
N GLY A 105 -23.67 24.69 17.39
CA GLY A 105 -23.63 23.33 17.95
C GLY A 105 -24.03 22.19 17.00
N ALA A 106 -24.29 22.46 15.73
CA ALA A 106 -24.55 21.38 14.79
C ALA A 106 -23.26 20.60 14.49
N ILE A 107 -23.36 19.28 14.51
CA ILE A 107 -22.26 18.35 14.25
C ILE A 107 -22.62 17.54 13.00
N SER A 108 -21.73 17.53 12.03
CA SER A 108 -21.84 16.73 10.81
C SER A 108 -20.67 15.79 10.75
N GLY A 109 -20.93 14.50 10.56
CA GLY A 109 -19.91 13.45 10.48
C GLY A 109 -20.51 12.18 9.94
N GLY A 110 -19.68 11.16 9.81
CA GLY A 110 -20.07 9.84 9.29
C GLY A 110 -19.17 9.37 8.17
N ALA A 111 -19.31 8.11 7.78
CA ALA A 111 -18.50 7.53 6.74
C ALA A 111 -18.83 8.16 5.37
N PHE A 112 -17.85 8.80 4.75
CA PHE A 112 -17.97 9.21 3.35
C PHE A 112 -18.05 7.96 2.47
N LYS A 113 -19.21 7.72 1.86
CA LYS A 113 -19.29 6.82 0.73
C LYS A 113 -18.58 7.51 -0.44
N ASN A 114 -17.41 7.00 -0.79
CA ASN A 114 -16.38 7.61 -1.66
C ASN A 114 -16.79 7.88 -3.12
N ASN A 115 -17.84 8.63 -3.39
CA ASN A 115 -18.26 8.85 -4.78
C ASN A 115 -17.82 10.20 -5.41
N SER A 116 -17.14 11.10 -4.70
CA SER A 116 -16.78 12.41 -5.29
C SER A 116 -15.54 13.11 -4.71
N ASN A 117 -14.75 12.46 -3.85
CA ASN A 117 -13.60 13.12 -3.23
C ASN A 117 -12.36 13.06 -4.14
N LEU A 118 -12.12 14.10 -4.93
CA LEU A 118 -10.95 14.22 -5.81
C LEU A 118 -9.61 14.15 -5.04
N LEU A 119 -9.56 14.70 -3.84
CA LEU A 119 -8.36 14.68 -2.99
C LEU A 119 -8.13 13.28 -2.41
N GLY A 120 -9.19 12.61 -1.95
CA GLY A 120 -9.11 11.22 -1.50
C GLY A 120 -8.69 10.27 -2.61
N ARG A 121 -9.20 10.46 -3.84
CA ARG A 121 -8.78 9.66 -5.01
C ARG A 121 -7.30 9.81 -5.34
N ARG A 122 -6.75 11.01 -5.24
CA ARG A 122 -5.33 11.24 -5.50
C ARG A 122 -4.47 10.47 -4.49
N ARG A 123 -4.80 10.57 -3.22
CA ARG A 123 -4.10 9.83 -2.15
C ARG A 123 -4.24 8.32 -2.32
N GLU A 124 -5.43 7.84 -2.64
CA GLU A 124 -5.68 6.43 -2.93
C GLU A 124 -4.86 5.92 -4.13
N ILE A 125 -4.75 6.73 -5.20
CA ILE A 125 -3.90 6.43 -6.36
C ILE A 125 -2.42 6.36 -5.94
N GLU A 126 -1.93 7.27 -5.12
CA GLU A 126 -0.57 7.26 -4.62
C GLU A 126 -0.30 6.00 -3.76
N GLU A 127 -1.20 5.67 -2.85
CA GLU A 127 -1.11 4.45 -2.01
C GLU A 127 -1.17 3.15 -2.85
N LEU A 128 -2.05 3.11 -3.86
CA LEU A 128 -2.14 1.98 -4.77
C LEU A 128 -0.89 1.85 -5.65
N ASN A 129 -0.33 2.95 -6.14
CA ASN A 129 0.91 2.93 -6.91
C ASN A 129 2.09 2.38 -6.08
N GLU A 130 2.21 2.76 -4.81
CA GLU A 130 3.24 2.19 -3.93
C GLU A 130 3.04 0.67 -3.67
N LYS A 131 1.79 0.24 -3.51
CA LYS A 131 1.47 -1.19 -3.40
C LYS A 131 1.83 -1.95 -4.68
N VAL A 132 1.52 -1.39 -5.85
CA VAL A 132 1.89 -1.98 -7.16
C VAL A 132 3.40 -2.12 -7.28
N LYS A 133 4.18 -1.08 -6.97
CA LYS A 133 5.64 -1.16 -6.99
C LYS A 133 6.17 -2.26 -6.07
N LYS A 134 5.62 -2.36 -4.85
CA LYS A 134 6.00 -3.41 -3.90
C LYS A 134 5.69 -4.81 -4.43
N TYR A 135 4.51 -5.00 -5.01
CA TYR A 135 4.13 -6.31 -5.56
C TYR A 135 4.94 -6.68 -6.80
N LEU A 136 5.26 -5.71 -7.66
CA LEU A 136 6.14 -5.96 -8.82
C LEU A 136 7.51 -6.47 -8.36
N LYS A 137 8.10 -5.83 -7.34
CA LYS A 137 9.37 -6.29 -6.78
C LYS A 137 9.28 -7.71 -6.21
N GLN A 138 8.20 -8.04 -5.50
CA GLN A 138 7.99 -9.39 -4.98
C GLN A 138 7.82 -10.43 -6.10
N VAL A 139 7.16 -10.06 -7.20
CA VAL A 139 7.02 -10.93 -8.38
C VAL A 139 8.39 -11.20 -9.00
N ASP A 140 9.23 -10.18 -9.17
CA ASP A 140 10.58 -10.34 -9.72
C ASP A 140 11.45 -11.26 -8.82
N GLU A 141 11.42 -11.06 -7.51
CA GLU A 141 12.12 -11.92 -6.54
C GLU A 141 11.65 -13.39 -6.62
N LEU A 142 10.33 -13.60 -6.71
CA LEU A 142 9.76 -14.96 -6.84
C LEU A 142 10.11 -15.60 -8.18
N LEU A 143 10.15 -14.86 -9.26
CA LEU A 143 10.56 -15.38 -10.59
C LEU A 143 12.03 -15.82 -10.58
N GLU A 144 12.91 -15.06 -9.92
CA GLU A 144 14.31 -15.43 -9.75
C GLU A 144 14.46 -16.72 -8.91
N ASP A 145 13.71 -16.85 -7.83
CA ASP A 145 13.74 -18.05 -6.99
C ASP A 145 13.15 -19.28 -7.69
N ILE A 146 12.12 -19.10 -8.49
CA ILE A 146 11.57 -20.16 -9.35
C ILE A 146 12.65 -20.64 -10.33
N GLU A 147 13.40 -19.74 -10.96
CA GLU A 147 14.44 -20.11 -11.92
C GLU A 147 15.60 -20.85 -11.24
N LYS A 148 16.05 -20.37 -10.07
CA LYS A 148 17.06 -21.07 -9.26
C LYS A 148 16.60 -22.48 -8.88
N THR A 149 15.36 -22.61 -8.44
CA THR A 149 14.81 -23.93 -8.05
C THR A 149 14.68 -24.87 -9.24
N LYS A 150 14.32 -24.36 -10.43
CA LYS A 150 14.29 -25.16 -11.66
C LYS A 150 15.68 -25.66 -12.05
N GLN A 151 16.70 -24.81 -11.98
CA GLN A 151 18.08 -25.18 -12.26
C GLN A 151 18.58 -26.27 -11.32
N GLU A 152 18.35 -26.10 -10.01
CA GLU A 152 18.73 -27.10 -9.01
C GLU A 152 18.00 -28.43 -9.21
N ARG A 153 16.70 -28.39 -9.47
CA ARG A 153 15.92 -29.59 -9.81
C ARG A 153 16.50 -30.31 -11.03
N ASN A 154 16.87 -29.58 -12.08
CA ASN A 154 17.42 -30.18 -13.28
C ASN A 154 18.81 -30.81 -13.02
N ARG A 155 19.65 -30.14 -12.24
CA ARG A 155 20.94 -30.67 -11.78
C ARG A 155 20.78 -31.98 -11.01
N LEU A 156 19.87 -31.98 -10.03
CA LEU A 156 19.59 -33.18 -9.22
C LEU A 156 19.02 -34.33 -10.05
N ARG A 157 18.19 -34.03 -11.08
CA ARG A 157 17.70 -35.06 -12.01
C ARG A 157 18.83 -35.70 -12.81
N LEU A 158 19.76 -34.91 -13.32
CA LEU A 158 20.92 -35.43 -14.07
C LEU A 158 21.79 -36.31 -13.15
N SER A 159 22.12 -35.84 -11.95
CA SER A 159 22.87 -36.61 -10.96
C SER A 159 22.18 -37.93 -10.61
N LEU A 160 20.85 -37.90 -10.44
CA LEU A 160 20.07 -39.12 -10.16
C LEU A 160 20.14 -40.14 -11.29
N GLU A 161 20.11 -39.70 -12.56
CA GLU A 161 20.25 -40.62 -13.71
C GLU A 161 21.66 -41.20 -13.79
N GLU A 162 22.69 -40.39 -13.53
CA GLU A 162 24.08 -40.88 -13.46
C GLU A 162 24.26 -41.93 -12.37
N ASP A 163 23.74 -41.66 -11.14
CA ASP A 163 23.80 -42.59 -10.01
C ASP A 163 23.04 -43.89 -10.31
N LYS A 164 21.88 -43.84 -10.97
CA LYS A 164 21.14 -45.04 -11.38
C LYS A 164 21.95 -45.87 -12.38
N ALA A 165 22.55 -45.24 -13.37
CA ALA A 165 23.40 -45.94 -14.35
C ALA A 165 24.61 -46.59 -13.68
N ALA A 166 25.28 -45.89 -12.77
CA ALA A 166 26.37 -46.40 -12.00
C ALA A 166 25.97 -47.60 -11.10
N LEU A 167 24.83 -47.50 -10.42
CA LEU A 167 24.25 -48.57 -9.64
C LEU A 167 23.97 -49.83 -10.48
N GLN A 168 23.33 -49.63 -11.63
CA GLN A 168 23.02 -50.74 -12.57
C GLN A 168 24.29 -51.44 -13.06
N LYS A 169 25.34 -50.68 -13.37
CA LYS A 169 26.63 -51.23 -13.75
C LYS A 169 27.24 -52.06 -12.61
N LYS A 170 27.23 -51.51 -11.39
CA LYS A 170 27.74 -52.24 -10.19
C LYS A 170 26.96 -53.51 -9.90
N PHE A 171 25.65 -53.47 -10.09
CA PHE A 171 24.78 -54.64 -9.93
C PHE A 171 25.16 -55.78 -10.94
N ILE A 172 25.42 -55.42 -12.20
CA ILE A 172 25.85 -56.39 -13.23
C ILE A 172 27.23 -56.93 -12.91
N GLU A 173 28.20 -56.10 -12.49
CA GLU A 173 29.53 -56.52 -12.06
C GLU A 173 29.44 -57.47 -10.87
N GLN A 174 28.63 -57.17 -9.86
CA GLN A 174 28.40 -58.02 -8.70
C GLN A 174 27.82 -59.41 -9.07
N ASN A 175 26.78 -59.39 -9.91
CA ASN A 175 26.17 -60.65 -10.36
C ASN A 175 27.15 -61.52 -11.19
N THR A 176 27.96 -60.87 -12.04
CA THR A 176 29.01 -61.59 -12.80
C THR A 176 30.05 -62.20 -11.89
N ALA A 177 30.53 -61.43 -10.89
CA ALA A 177 31.49 -61.96 -9.92
C ALA A 177 30.89 -63.12 -9.09
N ARG A 178 29.63 -63.01 -8.69
CA ARG A 178 28.92 -64.07 -7.92
C ARG A 178 28.81 -65.39 -8.77
N LEU A 179 28.43 -65.26 -10.06
CA LEU A 179 28.38 -66.40 -10.98
C LEU A 179 29.76 -67.03 -11.16
N ASN A 180 30.84 -66.25 -11.25
CA ASN A 180 32.18 -66.72 -11.38
C ASN A 180 32.65 -67.52 -10.12
N VAL A 181 32.26 -67.04 -8.91
CA VAL A 181 32.54 -67.77 -7.69
C VAL A 181 31.83 -69.12 -7.67
N ILE A 182 30.53 -69.16 -8.01
CA ILE A 182 29.74 -70.40 -8.07
C ILE A 182 30.41 -71.42 -9.03
N LYS A 183 30.75 -70.98 -10.26
CA LYS A 183 31.42 -71.81 -11.23
C LYS A 183 32.80 -72.33 -10.75
N ALA A 184 33.52 -71.48 -10.01
CA ALA A 184 34.83 -71.91 -9.43
C ALA A 184 34.64 -72.94 -8.32
N GLU A 185 33.61 -72.82 -7.49
CA GLU A 185 33.24 -73.77 -6.44
C GLU A 185 32.78 -75.10 -7.06
N GLU A 186 31.97 -75.09 -8.12
CA GLU A 186 31.55 -76.30 -8.85
C GLU A 186 32.75 -77.03 -9.38
N ARG A 187 33.67 -76.35 -10.10
CA ARG A 187 34.91 -76.94 -10.62
C ARG A 187 35.79 -77.50 -9.55
N LYS A 188 35.88 -76.86 -8.42
CA LYS A 188 36.65 -77.35 -7.23
C LYS A 188 36.04 -78.65 -6.67
N ASN A 189 34.70 -78.73 -6.58
CA ASN A 189 34.00 -79.89 -6.13
C ASN A 189 34.16 -81.07 -7.10
N GLU A 190 33.98 -80.83 -8.43
CA GLU A 190 34.23 -81.86 -9.43
C GLU A 190 35.67 -82.38 -9.43
N ALA A 191 36.65 -81.51 -9.26
CA ALA A 191 38.07 -81.94 -9.12
C ALA A 191 38.34 -82.73 -7.84
N SER A 192 37.64 -82.40 -6.72
CA SER A 192 37.77 -83.13 -5.48
C SER A 192 37.12 -84.53 -5.56
N GLU A 193 35.96 -84.64 -6.22
CA GLU A 193 35.29 -85.93 -6.40
C GLU A 193 36.08 -86.86 -7.30
N GLY A 194 36.57 -86.36 -8.47
CA GLY A 194 37.42 -87.11 -9.33
C GLY A 194 38.76 -87.60 -8.75
N SER A 195 39.26 -86.91 -7.70
CA SER A 195 40.44 -87.31 -7.00
C SER A 195 40.17 -88.42 -5.95
N VAL A 196 38.91 -88.59 -5.60
CA VAL A 196 38.49 -89.70 -4.64
C VAL A 196 38.25 -90.99 -5.40
N GLU A 197 37.78 -90.92 -6.69
CA GLU A 197 37.59 -92.14 -7.52
C GLU A 197 38.87 -92.76 -8.05
N LEU A 198 39.97 -92.05 -7.97
CA LEU A 198 41.30 -92.56 -8.39
C LEU A 198 42.16 -93.16 -7.31
N LYS A 199 41.61 -93.37 -6.05
CA LYS A 199 42.23 -94.07 -4.98
C LYS A 199 41.51 -95.41 -4.70
#